data_09dd6c541230bc4332d58e603a499cd8
#
_entry.id   09dd6c541230bc4332d58e603a499cd8
#
_cell.length_a   1.000
_cell.length_b   1.000
_cell.length_c   1.000
_cell.angle_alpha   90.00
_cell.angle_beta   90.00
_cell.angle_gamma   90.00
#
_symmetry.space_group_name_H-M   'P 1'
#
loop_
_entity.id
_entity.type
_entity.pdbx_description
1 polymer ?
#
loop_
_entity_poly.entity_id
_entity_poly.type
_entity_poly.pdbx_seq_one_letter_code
_entity_poly.pdbx_strand_id
1 'polypeptide(L)'
;MGFTLNNIYTGMSIPREFVERLQDFSRIPYFVETGTAGGESVAWAKGHFDECWTIELLENREITKVEGVNYVQGNTIDHLPAILECDKLNDKETPIFFWLDAHYCEPVPDTSDNKECYLLEELSIIRDRNNSIVMIDDARLFAGPPPYPNDPRDWPRLDEIFAKLKECFPHHYTTIVDDYIISVPQSFIPIVDDEWTQNYKKRYRSEATILHESVKRSYEAFMKYMEIDIA
;
A
#
# COMPACT_ATOMS: atom_id res chain seq x y z
N MET A 1 33.24 -10.91 -1.71
CA MET A 1 31.96 -11.59 -2.07
C MET A 1 30.84 -10.67 -1.63
N GLY A 2 30.28 -9.91 -2.57
CA GLY A 2 29.16 -9.01 -2.30
C GLY A 2 27.88 -9.82 -2.20
N PHE A 3 27.22 -9.75 -1.08
CA PHE A 3 25.83 -10.20 -0.98
C PHE A 3 24.97 -9.17 -1.69
N THR A 4 24.51 -9.49 -2.87
CA THR A 4 23.46 -8.74 -3.56
C THR A 4 22.15 -9.07 -2.85
N LEU A 5 21.61 -8.08 -2.14
CA LEU A 5 20.24 -8.09 -1.58
C LEU A 5 19.19 -7.91 -2.70
N ASN A 6 19.36 -8.58 -3.83
CA ASN A 6 18.37 -8.60 -4.90
C ASN A 6 17.39 -9.74 -4.61
N ASN A 7 16.12 -9.39 -4.46
CA ASN A 7 14.89 -10.21 -4.46
C ASN A 7 14.14 -10.38 -3.11
N ILE A 8 14.03 -9.34 -2.28
CA ILE A 8 13.01 -9.33 -1.22
C ILE A 8 11.88 -8.29 -1.50
N TYR A 9 12.04 -7.43 -2.48
CA TYR A 9 11.06 -6.38 -2.81
C TYR A 9 10.46 -6.56 -4.21
N THR A 10 9.75 -7.68 -4.43
CA THR A 10 8.85 -7.82 -5.57
C THR A 10 7.42 -7.57 -5.10
N GLY A 11 7.01 -6.32 -4.99
CA GLY A 11 5.65 -6.03 -4.59
C GLY A 11 5.40 -4.59 -4.16
N MET A 12 5.83 -3.63 -4.95
CA MET A 12 5.42 -2.23 -4.79
C MET A 12 4.12 -2.01 -5.57
N SER A 13 3.06 -2.73 -5.23
CA SER A 13 1.74 -2.56 -5.83
C SER A 13 0.67 -3.05 -4.87
N ILE A 14 -0.53 -2.52 -5.04
CA ILE A 14 -1.71 -2.91 -4.28
C ILE A 14 -1.78 -4.43 -4.05
N PRO A 15 -2.05 -4.93 -2.83
CA PRO A 15 -2.09 -6.37 -2.50
C PRO A 15 -3.35 -7.03 -3.07
N ARG A 16 -3.30 -7.42 -4.34
CA ARG A 16 -4.44 -7.82 -5.19
C ARG A 16 -5.31 -8.91 -4.54
N GLU A 17 -4.71 -10.02 -4.14
CA GLU A 17 -5.44 -11.14 -3.53
C GLU A 17 -6.16 -10.74 -2.22
N PHE A 18 -5.57 -9.82 -1.47
CA PHE A 18 -6.19 -9.33 -0.25
C PHE A 18 -7.35 -8.38 -0.54
N VAL A 19 -7.20 -7.47 -1.51
CA VAL A 19 -8.26 -6.56 -1.94
C VAL A 19 -9.44 -7.34 -2.55
N GLU A 20 -9.19 -8.39 -3.32
CA GLU A 20 -10.24 -9.29 -3.84
C GLU A 20 -11.03 -9.91 -2.68
N ARG A 21 -10.38 -10.39 -1.62
CA ARG A 21 -11.07 -10.94 -0.45
C ARG A 21 -11.88 -9.88 0.33
N LEU A 22 -11.39 -8.64 0.40
CA LEU A 22 -12.16 -7.53 0.97
C LEU A 22 -13.43 -7.26 0.14
N GLN A 23 -13.32 -7.27 -1.19
CA GLN A 23 -14.43 -7.12 -2.13
C GLN A 23 -15.44 -8.27 -2.05
N ASP A 24 -14.98 -9.51 -1.92
CA ASP A 24 -15.83 -10.70 -1.74
C ASP A 24 -16.59 -10.65 -0.42
N PHE A 25 -16.00 -10.10 0.63
CA PHE A 25 -16.65 -9.96 1.93
C PHE A 25 -17.75 -8.89 1.93
N SER A 26 -17.47 -7.73 1.32
CA SER A 26 -18.44 -6.66 1.14
C SER A 26 -18.08 -5.81 -0.06
N ARG A 27 -19.02 -5.70 -1.02
CA ARG A 27 -18.78 -4.94 -2.25
C ARG A 27 -18.49 -3.47 -1.96
N ILE A 28 -17.38 -2.99 -2.49
CA ILE A 28 -16.98 -1.59 -2.51
C ILE A 28 -16.94 -1.14 -3.96
N PRO A 29 -17.88 -0.27 -4.42
CA PRO A 29 -18.04 0.01 -5.85
C PRO A 29 -16.95 0.93 -6.42
N TYR A 30 -16.31 1.74 -5.59
CA TYR A 30 -15.45 2.83 -6.05
C TYR A 30 -14.02 2.74 -5.52
N PHE A 31 -13.07 3.05 -6.40
CA PHE A 31 -11.65 3.08 -6.11
C PHE A 31 -11.08 4.48 -6.35
N VAL A 32 -10.35 5.01 -5.37
CA VAL A 32 -9.66 6.30 -5.46
C VAL A 32 -8.22 6.11 -5.05
N GLU A 33 -7.30 6.41 -5.97
CA GLU A 33 -5.86 6.32 -5.77
C GLU A 33 -5.23 7.70 -5.77
N THR A 34 -4.32 7.93 -4.84
CA THR A 34 -3.37 9.05 -4.87
C THR A 34 -1.98 8.52 -5.19
N GLY A 35 -1.30 9.12 -6.19
CA GLY A 35 -0.04 8.60 -6.73
C GLY A 35 -0.25 7.50 -7.78
N THR A 36 -0.42 7.89 -9.05
CA THR A 36 -0.65 6.95 -10.16
C THR A 36 0.61 6.15 -10.52
N ALA A 37 1.78 6.77 -10.42
CA ALA A 37 3.04 6.21 -10.88
C ALA A 37 2.95 5.64 -12.32
N GLY A 38 3.23 4.33 -12.52
CA GLY A 38 3.09 3.66 -13.83
C GLY A 38 1.64 3.31 -14.20
N GLY A 39 0.71 3.33 -13.23
CA GLY A 39 -0.70 3.04 -13.42
C GLY A 39 -1.08 1.57 -13.24
N GLU A 40 -0.19 0.72 -12.70
CA GLU A 40 -0.42 -0.71 -12.56
C GLU A 40 -1.54 -1.01 -11.55
N SER A 41 -1.62 -0.27 -10.43
CA SER A 41 -2.64 -0.45 -9.39
C SER A 41 -4.01 -0.09 -9.91
N VAL A 42 -4.18 1.10 -10.52
CA VAL A 42 -5.47 1.53 -11.06
C VAL A 42 -5.90 0.71 -12.27
N ALA A 43 -4.96 0.24 -13.09
CA ALA A 43 -5.25 -0.64 -14.22
C ALA A 43 -5.83 -1.99 -13.74
N TRP A 44 -5.28 -2.55 -12.68
CA TRP A 44 -5.84 -3.73 -12.03
C TRP A 44 -7.19 -3.43 -11.37
N ALA A 45 -7.30 -2.32 -10.62
CA ALA A 45 -8.52 -1.92 -9.93
C ALA A 45 -9.71 -1.76 -10.88
N LYS A 46 -9.48 -1.33 -12.13
CA LYS A 46 -10.53 -1.19 -13.15
C LYS A 46 -11.26 -2.50 -13.46
N GLY A 47 -10.64 -3.64 -13.25
CA GLY A 47 -11.28 -4.95 -13.38
C GLY A 47 -12.13 -5.38 -12.18
N HIS A 48 -12.03 -4.69 -11.05
CA HIS A 48 -12.59 -5.12 -9.76
C HIS A 48 -13.56 -4.09 -9.13
N PHE A 49 -13.53 -2.84 -9.59
CA PHE A 49 -14.38 -1.74 -9.12
C PHE A 49 -15.22 -1.19 -10.28
N ASP A 50 -16.38 -0.62 -9.96
CA ASP A 50 -17.28 -0.07 -10.98
C ASP A 50 -16.67 1.16 -11.64
N GLU A 51 -16.02 2.02 -10.82
CA GLU A 51 -15.36 3.22 -11.31
C GLU A 51 -14.11 3.52 -10.50
N CYS A 52 -13.08 4.01 -11.20
CA CYS A 52 -11.77 4.29 -10.63
C CYS A 52 -11.32 5.70 -10.96
N TRP A 53 -10.73 6.37 -9.97
CA TRP A 53 -10.03 7.65 -10.09
C TRP A 53 -8.60 7.48 -9.63
N THR A 54 -7.68 8.18 -10.29
CA THR A 54 -6.28 8.25 -9.88
C THR A 54 -5.72 9.64 -10.13
N ILE A 55 -4.85 10.11 -9.23
CA ILE A 55 -4.28 11.44 -9.26
C ILE A 55 -2.77 11.32 -9.38
N GLU A 56 -2.15 12.03 -10.36
CA GLU A 56 -0.70 12.07 -10.57
C GLU A 56 -0.19 13.51 -10.58
N LEU A 57 0.83 13.77 -9.76
CA LEU A 57 1.43 15.10 -9.69
C LEU A 57 2.35 15.41 -10.89
N LEU A 58 3.13 14.41 -11.35
CA LEU A 58 4.16 14.64 -12.37
C LEU A 58 3.58 14.61 -13.79
N GLU A 59 3.60 15.75 -14.48
CA GLU A 59 3.05 15.89 -15.84
C GLU A 59 3.73 15.01 -16.90
N ASN A 60 5.03 14.74 -16.72
CA ASN A 60 5.84 14.00 -17.70
C ASN A 60 6.00 12.51 -17.38
N ARG A 61 5.21 11.98 -16.44
CA ARG A 61 5.26 10.56 -16.11
C ARG A 61 4.59 9.74 -17.20
N GLU A 62 5.28 8.73 -17.69
CA GLU A 62 4.68 7.76 -18.63
C GLU A 62 3.70 6.85 -17.88
N ILE A 63 2.41 7.09 -18.08
CA ILE A 63 1.34 6.31 -17.47
C ILE A 63 0.68 5.43 -18.53
N THR A 64 0.55 4.14 -18.28
CA THR A 64 -0.24 3.23 -19.07
C THR A 64 -1.73 3.47 -18.79
N LYS A 65 -2.37 4.33 -19.59
CA LYS A 65 -3.80 4.68 -19.41
C LYS A 65 -4.71 3.55 -19.87
N VAL A 66 -5.68 3.22 -19.04
CA VAL A 66 -6.72 2.23 -19.29
C VAL A 66 -8.05 2.94 -19.54
N GLU A 67 -8.81 2.48 -20.52
CA GLU A 67 -10.14 3.04 -20.84
C GLU A 67 -11.09 2.88 -19.65
N GLY A 68 -11.85 3.96 -19.36
CA GLY A 68 -12.82 3.99 -18.27
C GLY A 68 -12.23 4.22 -16.88
N VAL A 69 -10.98 4.63 -16.78
CA VAL A 69 -10.35 5.18 -15.57
C VAL A 69 -10.32 6.71 -15.67
N ASN A 70 -10.64 7.38 -14.58
CA ASN A 70 -10.61 8.84 -14.46
C ASN A 70 -9.21 9.28 -14.00
N TYR A 71 -8.37 9.74 -14.93
CA TYR A 71 -7.02 10.24 -14.64
C TYR A 71 -7.07 11.75 -14.38
N VAL A 72 -6.55 12.16 -13.24
CA VAL A 72 -6.49 13.57 -12.83
C VAL A 72 -5.02 13.98 -12.67
N GLN A 73 -4.65 15.07 -13.35
CA GLN A 73 -3.29 15.63 -13.27
C GLN A 73 -3.24 16.72 -12.23
N GLY A 74 -2.34 16.63 -11.27
CA GLY A 74 -2.07 17.66 -10.26
C GLY A 74 -1.85 17.12 -8.86
N ASN A 75 -1.79 18.04 -7.89
CA ASN A 75 -1.59 17.68 -6.48
C ASN A 75 -2.85 17.05 -5.89
N THR A 76 -2.69 16.00 -5.11
CA THR A 76 -3.81 15.24 -4.50
C THR A 76 -4.68 16.12 -3.60
N ILE A 77 -4.08 17.01 -2.82
CA ILE A 77 -4.84 17.90 -1.92
C ILE A 77 -5.73 18.91 -2.66
N ASP A 78 -5.41 19.25 -3.91
CA ASP A 78 -6.18 20.18 -4.71
C ASP A 78 -7.34 19.47 -5.44
N HIS A 79 -7.15 18.23 -5.85
CA HIS A 79 -8.07 17.50 -6.71
C HIS A 79 -8.96 16.48 -5.98
N LEU A 80 -8.47 15.87 -4.91
CA LEU A 80 -9.25 14.89 -4.14
C LEU A 80 -10.59 15.44 -3.62
N PRO A 81 -10.69 16.70 -3.13
CA PRO A 81 -11.98 17.27 -2.74
C PRO A 81 -12.99 17.29 -3.89
N ALA A 82 -12.58 17.74 -5.09
CA ALA A 82 -13.47 17.82 -6.25
C ALA A 82 -13.93 16.43 -6.74
N ILE A 83 -13.06 15.42 -6.67
CA ILE A 83 -13.43 14.02 -6.96
C ILE A 83 -14.52 13.57 -5.99
N LEU A 84 -14.37 13.83 -4.69
CA LEU A 84 -15.32 13.42 -3.66
C LEU A 84 -16.63 14.19 -3.67
N GLU A 85 -16.69 15.33 -4.36
CA GLU A 85 -17.92 16.12 -4.58
C GLU A 85 -18.72 15.68 -5.82
N CYS A 86 -18.20 14.75 -6.64
CA CYS A 86 -18.97 14.26 -7.79
C CYS A 86 -20.22 13.47 -7.34
N ASP A 87 -21.25 13.44 -8.18
CA ASP A 87 -22.56 12.85 -7.86
C ASP A 87 -22.52 11.43 -7.32
N LYS A 88 -21.48 10.66 -7.66
CA LYS A 88 -21.31 9.27 -7.23
C LYS A 88 -20.63 9.12 -5.86
N LEU A 89 -19.81 10.08 -5.47
CA LEU A 89 -18.96 10.02 -4.28
C LEU A 89 -19.32 11.05 -3.20
N ASN A 90 -20.25 11.98 -3.47
CA ASN A 90 -20.61 13.06 -2.54
C ASN A 90 -21.33 12.59 -1.28
N ASP A 91 -21.96 11.41 -1.29
CA ASP A 91 -22.53 10.79 -0.11
C ASP A 91 -21.41 10.12 0.71
N LYS A 92 -21.23 10.55 1.96
CA LYS A 92 -20.22 10.00 2.87
C LYS A 92 -20.45 8.56 3.27
N GLU A 93 -21.68 8.06 3.14
CA GLU A 93 -22.02 6.66 3.39
C GLU A 93 -21.66 5.74 2.22
N THR A 94 -21.37 6.29 1.05
CA THR A 94 -20.94 5.53 -0.11
C THR A 94 -19.57 4.86 0.18
N PRO A 95 -19.46 3.53 0.09
CA PRO A 95 -18.19 2.84 0.31
C PRO A 95 -17.19 3.14 -0.81
N ILE A 96 -16.00 3.55 -0.42
CA ILE A 96 -14.87 3.83 -1.33
C ILE A 96 -13.64 3.06 -0.83
N PHE A 97 -12.88 2.49 -1.73
CA PHE A 97 -11.55 1.98 -1.43
C PHE A 97 -10.53 3.07 -1.77
N PHE A 98 -9.88 3.61 -0.75
CA PHE A 98 -8.80 4.56 -0.90
C PHE A 98 -7.46 3.83 -0.87
N TRP A 99 -6.67 3.98 -1.94
CA TRP A 99 -5.28 3.58 -2.03
C TRP A 99 -4.41 4.84 -2.01
N LEU A 100 -3.75 5.11 -0.88
CA LEU A 100 -2.95 6.32 -0.66
C LEU A 100 -1.47 5.99 -0.82
N ASP A 101 -0.90 6.41 -1.95
CA ASP A 101 0.46 6.12 -2.38
C ASP A 101 1.15 7.36 -3.00
N ALA A 102 0.65 8.59 -2.68
CA ALA A 102 1.17 9.85 -3.20
C ALA A 102 2.34 10.38 -2.36
N HIS A 103 3.35 9.56 -2.12
CA HIS A 103 4.59 9.98 -1.47
C HIS A 103 5.80 9.70 -2.37
N TYR A 104 6.84 10.52 -2.24
CA TYR A 104 7.99 10.41 -3.12
C TYR A 104 8.97 9.33 -2.66
N CYS A 105 9.28 8.38 -3.54
CA CYS A 105 10.37 7.43 -3.36
C CYS A 105 11.67 7.86 -4.08
N GLU A 106 11.60 8.90 -4.93
CA GLU A 106 12.74 9.43 -5.72
C GLU A 106 12.87 10.95 -5.52
N PRO A 107 14.08 11.53 -5.69
CA PRO A 107 14.27 12.97 -5.60
C PRO A 107 13.42 13.69 -6.64
N VAL A 108 12.51 14.53 -6.18
CA VAL A 108 11.74 15.38 -7.07
C VAL A 108 12.63 16.49 -7.59
N PRO A 109 12.66 16.75 -8.91
CA PRO A 109 13.34 17.93 -9.43
C PRO A 109 12.62 19.17 -8.89
N ASP A 110 13.32 19.93 -8.05
CA ASP A 110 13.03 21.30 -7.59
C ASP A 110 11.57 21.77 -7.75
N THR A 111 10.65 21.13 -7.03
CA THR A 111 9.29 21.63 -6.86
C THR A 111 9.25 22.35 -5.52
N SER A 112 9.89 23.50 -5.45
CA SER A 112 10.16 24.30 -4.25
C SER A 112 8.96 24.62 -3.35
N ASP A 113 7.74 24.30 -3.78
CA ASP A 113 6.50 24.61 -3.09
C ASP A 113 5.66 23.36 -2.69
N ASN A 114 6.10 22.13 -3.02
CA ASN A 114 5.37 20.92 -2.70
C ASN A 114 6.07 20.10 -1.62
N LYS A 115 5.32 19.68 -0.60
CA LYS A 115 5.77 18.65 0.34
C LYS A 115 5.98 17.32 -0.37
N GLU A 116 6.89 16.51 0.15
CA GLU A 116 7.11 15.15 -0.34
C GLU A 116 5.97 14.17 0.02
N CYS A 117 5.21 14.45 1.09
CA CYS A 117 4.12 13.59 1.54
C CYS A 117 2.96 14.42 2.12
N TYR A 118 1.78 14.32 1.51
CA TYR A 118 0.54 15.00 1.93
C TYR A 118 -0.43 14.08 2.67
N LEU A 119 0.02 12.94 3.15
CA LEU A 119 -0.83 11.89 3.71
C LEU A 119 -1.79 12.38 4.83
N LEU A 120 -1.33 13.23 5.75
CA LEU A 120 -2.19 13.72 6.83
C LEU A 120 -3.29 14.67 6.32
N GLU A 121 -2.99 15.44 5.29
CA GLU A 121 -3.94 16.30 4.59
C GLU A 121 -4.96 15.45 3.82
N GLU A 122 -4.53 14.43 3.08
CA GLU A 122 -5.39 13.49 2.38
C GLU A 122 -6.36 12.79 3.35
N LEU A 123 -5.87 12.28 4.48
CA LEU A 123 -6.71 11.69 5.53
C LEU A 123 -7.74 12.68 6.07
N SER A 124 -7.39 13.97 6.16
CA SER A 124 -8.33 15.02 6.58
C SER A 124 -9.43 15.26 5.57
N ILE A 125 -9.13 15.14 4.27
CA ILE A 125 -10.10 15.32 3.17
C ILE A 125 -11.10 14.17 3.15
N ILE A 126 -10.65 12.93 3.32
CA ILE A 126 -11.51 11.74 3.23
C ILE A 126 -12.22 11.39 4.54
N ARG A 127 -12.09 12.21 5.58
CA ARG A 127 -12.65 11.99 6.93
C ARG A 127 -14.16 11.71 6.92
N ASP A 128 -14.64 11.03 7.95
CA ASP A 128 -16.05 10.70 8.23
C ASP A 128 -16.71 9.75 7.20
N ARG A 129 -15.93 9.13 6.29
CA ARG A 129 -16.42 8.11 5.35
C ARG A 129 -16.33 6.73 5.98
N ASN A 130 -17.17 6.51 6.98
CA ASN A 130 -17.06 5.37 7.90
C ASN A 130 -17.30 3.99 7.25
N ASN A 131 -17.86 3.92 6.04
CA ASN A 131 -18.07 2.69 5.29
C ASN A 131 -16.92 2.40 4.29
N SER A 132 -15.93 3.27 4.22
CA SER A 132 -14.80 3.16 3.29
C SER A 132 -13.65 2.33 3.88
N ILE A 133 -12.79 1.83 3.01
CA ILE A 133 -11.50 1.24 3.38
C ILE A 133 -10.40 2.24 3.02
N VAL A 134 -9.47 2.46 3.93
CA VAL A 134 -8.27 3.26 3.68
C VAL A 134 -7.06 2.34 3.79
N MET A 135 -6.27 2.28 2.73
CA MET A 135 -5.01 1.54 2.67
C MET A 135 -3.90 2.50 2.25
N ILE A 136 -2.81 2.51 3.00
CA ILE A 136 -1.66 3.40 2.81
C ILE A 136 -0.46 2.51 2.51
N ASP A 137 0.22 2.72 1.38
CA ASP A 137 1.38 1.94 0.98
C ASP A 137 2.63 2.31 1.79
N ASP A 138 3.66 1.46 1.69
CA ASP A 138 5.00 1.69 2.22
C ASP A 138 5.05 2.01 3.73
N ALA A 139 4.29 1.27 4.55
CA ALA A 139 4.23 1.46 6.00
C ALA A 139 5.63 1.55 6.67
N ARG A 140 6.63 0.85 6.10
CA ARG A 140 8.03 0.86 6.55
C ARG A 140 8.67 2.25 6.50
N LEU A 141 8.28 3.10 5.53
CA LEU A 141 8.86 4.44 5.34
C LEU A 141 8.44 5.41 6.45
N PHE A 142 7.34 5.13 7.15
CA PHE A 142 6.83 5.93 8.26
C PHE A 142 7.30 5.44 9.64
N ALA A 143 7.94 4.26 9.69
CA ALA A 143 8.45 3.67 10.94
C ALA A 143 9.80 4.26 11.40
N GLY A 144 10.43 5.09 10.57
CA GLY A 144 11.69 5.79 10.83
C GLY A 144 11.81 7.01 9.93
N PRO A 145 12.96 7.70 9.93
CA PRO A 145 13.19 8.78 8.98
C PRO A 145 13.16 8.21 7.56
N PRO A 146 12.56 8.93 6.60
CA PRO A 146 12.55 8.53 5.20
C PRO A 146 13.98 8.39 4.66
N PRO A 147 14.20 7.56 3.61
CA PRO A 147 15.53 7.38 3.05
C PRO A 147 16.04 8.67 2.42
N TYR A 148 17.37 8.91 2.52
CA TYR A 148 18.01 10.01 1.80
C TYR A 148 17.74 9.87 0.29
N PRO A 149 17.42 10.98 -0.44
CA PRO A 149 17.57 12.39 -0.06
C PRO A 149 16.30 13.07 0.50
N ASN A 150 15.26 12.34 0.86
CA ASN A 150 13.99 12.89 1.33
C ASN A 150 14.15 13.75 2.59
N ASP A 151 13.34 14.79 2.75
CA ASP A 151 13.33 15.65 3.92
C ASP A 151 12.41 15.08 5.02
N PRO A 152 12.96 14.64 6.18
CA PRO A 152 12.14 14.07 7.26
C PRO A 152 11.06 15.02 7.82
N ARG A 153 11.15 16.32 7.53
CA ARG A 153 10.14 17.30 7.99
C ARG A 153 8.86 17.26 7.16
N ASP A 154 8.93 16.71 5.96
CA ASP A 154 7.79 16.57 5.05
C ASP A 154 7.03 15.26 5.25
N TRP A 155 7.59 14.33 6.02
CA TRP A 155 7.02 13.01 6.24
C TRP A 155 6.39 12.89 7.62
N PRO A 156 5.13 12.40 7.72
CA PRO A 156 4.54 12.11 9.01
C PRO A 156 5.19 10.87 9.62
N ARG A 157 5.23 10.82 10.95
CA ARG A 157 5.65 9.61 11.67
C ARG A 157 4.46 8.66 11.80
N LEU A 158 4.76 7.40 12.00
CA LEU A 158 3.76 6.34 12.13
C LEU A 158 2.72 6.63 13.23
N ASP A 159 3.15 7.18 14.39
CA ASP A 159 2.25 7.55 15.48
C ASP A 159 1.30 8.69 15.09
N GLU A 160 1.76 9.66 14.29
CA GLU A 160 0.92 10.75 13.77
C GLU A 160 -0.12 10.25 12.78
N ILE A 161 0.24 9.28 11.91
CA ILE A 161 -0.70 8.64 10.98
C ILE A 161 -1.79 7.89 11.74
N PHE A 162 -1.42 7.07 12.75
CA PHE A 162 -2.41 6.34 13.56
C PHE A 162 -3.33 7.29 14.35
N ALA A 163 -2.77 8.36 14.93
CA ALA A 163 -3.57 9.38 15.59
C ALA A 163 -4.56 10.06 14.63
N LYS A 164 -4.11 10.37 13.40
CA LYS A 164 -4.93 10.98 12.37
C LYS A 164 -6.03 10.06 11.87
N LEU A 165 -5.71 8.79 11.62
CA LEU A 165 -6.71 7.78 11.27
C LEU A 165 -7.75 7.62 12.38
N LYS A 166 -7.35 7.61 13.64
CA LYS A 166 -8.28 7.55 14.76
C LYS A 166 -9.16 8.79 14.89
N GLU A 167 -8.63 9.98 14.58
CA GLU A 167 -9.40 11.23 14.50
C GLU A 167 -10.44 11.18 13.37
N CYS A 168 -10.00 10.80 12.17
CA CYS A 168 -10.83 10.84 10.96
C CYS A 168 -11.86 9.71 10.90
N PHE A 169 -11.54 8.53 11.47
CA PHE A 169 -12.32 7.30 11.43
C PHE A 169 -12.41 6.66 12.83
N PRO A 170 -13.12 7.28 13.80
CA PRO A 170 -13.08 6.87 15.20
C PRO A 170 -13.59 5.44 15.46
N HIS A 171 -14.39 4.88 14.56
CA HIS A 171 -14.98 3.55 14.65
C HIS A 171 -14.27 2.51 13.79
N HIS A 172 -13.19 2.87 13.10
CA HIS A 172 -12.40 1.93 12.32
C HIS A 172 -11.45 1.11 13.21
N TYR A 173 -11.15 -0.09 12.73
CA TYR A 173 -9.99 -0.88 13.13
C TYR A 173 -8.82 -0.51 12.23
N THR A 174 -7.68 -0.15 12.83
CA THR A 174 -6.48 0.26 12.12
C THR A 174 -5.30 -0.60 12.56
N THR A 175 -4.57 -1.15 11.61
CA THR A 175 -3.37 -1.97 11.86
C THR A 175 -2.40 -1.89 10.69
N ILE A 176 -1.23 -2.52 10.86
CA ILE A 176 -0.28 -2.75 9.75
C ILE A 176 -0.37 -4.21 9.37
N VAL A 177 -0.48 -4.47 8.07
CA VAL A 177 -0.41 -5.81 7.48
C VAL A 177 0.63 -5.77 6.37
N ASP A 178 1.64 -6.63 6.47
CA ASP A 178 2.80 -6.63 5.61
C ASP A 178 3.50 -5.26 5.55
N ASP A 179 3.40 -4.54 4.45
CA ASP A 179 4.03 -3.23 4.26
C ASP A 179 3.01 -2.10 3.98
N TYR A 180 1.77 -2.29 4.41
CA TYR A 180 0.74 -1.26 4.30
C TYR A 180 -0.02 -1.06 5.61
N ILE A 181 -0.43 0.20 5.86
CA ILE A 181 -1.36 0.54 6.93
C ILE A 181 -2.77 0.37 6.39
N ILE A 182 -3.63 -0.35 7.10
CA ILE A 182 -5.03 -0.52 6.72
C ILE A 182 -5.95 -0.01 7.83
N SER A 183 -6.97 0.76 7.45
CA SER A 183 -8.03 1.23 8.32
C SER A 183 -9.38 0.87 7.71
N VAL A 184 -10.18 0.07 8.43
CA VAL A 184 -11.43 -0.54 7.94
C VAL A 184 -12.56 -0.40 8.95
N PRO A 185 -13.83 -0.42 8.49
CA PRO A 185 -14.96 -0.64 9.39
C PRO A 185 -14.78 -1.93 10.21
N GLN A 186 -15.24 -1.94 11.46
CA GLN A 186 -15.02 -3.09 12.37
C GLN A 186 -15.53 -4.43 11.84
N SER A 187 -16.51 -4.43 10.94
CA SER A 187 -17.01 -5.65 10.29
C SER A 187 -15.95 -6.40 9.48
N PHE A 188 -14.89 -5.69 9.01
CA PHE A 188 -13.81 -6.28 8.22
C PHE A 188 -12.67 -6.89 9.06
N ILE A 189 -12.70 -6.72 10.40
CA ILE A 189 -11.65 -7.27 11.29
C ILE A 189 -11.33 -8.75 11.00
N PRO A 190 -12.32 -9.67 10.81
CA PRO A 190 -11.98 -11.07 10.57
C PRO A 190 -11.17 -11.30 9.29
N ILE A 191 -11.38 -10.49 8.24
CA ILE A 191 -10.64 -10.61 6.97
C ILE A 191 -9.22 -10.06 7.12
N VAL A 192 -9.06 -8.95 7.86
CA VAL A 192 -7.75 -8.36 8.14
C VAL A 192 -6.90 -9.28 9.03
N ASP A 193 -7.49 -9.87 10.07
CA ASP A 193 -6.81 -10.81 10.97
C ASP A 193 -6.41 -12.10 10.25
N ASP A 194 -7.25 -12.58 9.30
CA ASP A 194 -6.90 -13.73 8.48
C ASP A 194 -5.72 -13.41 7.56
N GLU A 195 -5.70 -12.24 6.88
CA GLU A 195 -4.55 -11.81 6.06
C GLU A 195 -3.27 -11.73 6.89
N TRP A 196 -3.32 -11.09 8.07
CA TRP A 196 -2.19 -11.00 8.98
C TRP A 196 -1.65 -12.38 9.34
N THR A 197 -2.54 -13.34 9.65
CA THR A 197 -2.20 -14.72 9.95
C THR A 197 -1.61 -15.47 8.76
N GLN A 198 -2.13 -15.26 7.56
CA GLN A 198 -1.63 -15.84 6.31
C GLN A 198 -0.21 -15.37 6.00
N ASN A 199 0.06 -14.07 6.13
CA ASN A 199 1.39 -13.49 5.91
C ASN A 199 2.41 -14.02 6.93
N TYR A 200 2.02 -14.16 8.20
CA TYR A 200 2.86 -14.81 9.21
C TYR A 200 3.22 -16.26 8.81
N LYS A 201 2.22 -17.05 8.39
CA LYS A 201 2.45 -18.45 7.97
C LYS A 201 3.33 -18.53 6.72
N LYS A 202 3.14 -17.64 5.74
CA LYS A 202 3.98 -17.58 4.54
C LYS A 202 5.46 -17.31 4.92
N ARG A 203 5.72 -16.31 5.76
CA ARG A 203 7.06 -15.96 6.25
C ARG A 203 7.69 -17.12 7.01
N TYR A 204 7.01 -17.65 7.99
CA TYR A 204 7.53 -18.75 8.81
C TYR A 204 7.86 -20.01 8.00
N ARG A 205 6.99 -20.37 7.03
CA ARG A 205 7.25 -21.50 6.13
C ARG A 205 8.46 -21.27 5.24
N SER A 206 8.62 -20.06 4.68
CA SER A 206 9.76 -19.75 3.83
C SER A 206 11.08 -19.78 4.58
N GLU A 207 11.12 -19.23 5.79
CA GLU A 207 12.31 -19.26 6.65
C GLU A 207 12.68 -20.68 7.08
N ALA A 208 11.69 -21.49 7.48
CA ALA A 208 11.90 -22.89 7.82
C ALA A 208 12.41 -23.71 6.62
N THR A 209 11.91 -23.45 5.43
CA THR A 209 12.36 -24.11 4.19
C THR A 209 13.79 -23.71 3.84
N ILE A 210 14.12 -22.41 3.90
CA ILE A 210 15.48 -21.90 3.66
C ILE A 210 16.48 -22.50 4.67
N LEU A 211 16.11 -22.53 5.94
CA LEU A 211 16.95 -23.14 6.99
C LEU A 211 17.17 -24.64 6.73
N HIS A 212 16.09 -25.36 6.39
CA HIS A 212 16.17 -26.80 6.09
C HIS A 212 17.08 -27.07 4.91
N GLU A 213 16.94 -26.36 3.81
CA GLU A 213 17.80 -26.50 2.63
C GLU A 213 19.26 -26.10 2.89
N SER A 214 19.47 -25.07 3.72
CA SER A 214 20.82 -24.66 4.13
C SER A 214 21.49 -25.73 4.96
N VAL A 215 20.80 -26.30 5.95
CA VAL A 215 21.29 -27.40 6.78
C VAL A 215 21.58 -28.64 5.94
N LYS A 216 20.67 -28.98 5.01
CA LYS A 216 20.82 -30.11 4.08
C LYS A 216 22.07 -29.94 3.21
N ARG A 217 22.27 -28.79 2.59
CA ARG A 217 23.47 -28.49 1.77
C ARG A 217 24.76 -28.56 2.58
N SER A 218 24.75 -28.04 3.80
CA SER A 218 25.92 -28.09 4.68
C SER A 218 26.25 -29.51 5.08
N TYR A 219 25.24 -30.33 5.35
CA TYR A 219 25.40 -31.75 5.66
C TYR A 219 25.94 -32.53 4.46
N GLU A 220 25.39 -32.34 3.28
CA GLU A 220 25.87 -32.98 2.05
C GLU A 220 27.33 -32.61 1.71
N ALA A 221 27.69 -31.33 1.90
CA ALA A 221 29.07 -30.86 1.72
C ALA A 221 30.02 -31.50 2.74
N PHE A 222 29.59 -31.61 3.99
CA PHE A 222 30.37 -32.26 5.04
C PHE A 222 30.57 -33.75 4.75
N MET A 223 29.52 -34.48 4.34
CA MET A 223 29.62 -35.90 4.01
C MET A 223 30.53 -36.15 2.80
N LYS A 224 30.45 -35.27 1.79
CA LYS A 224 31.37 -35.33 0.63
C LYS A 224 32.83 -35.06 1.05
N TYR A 225 33.05 -34.13 1.97
CA TYR A 225 34.38 -33.83 2.48
C TYR A 225 34.96 -35.03 3.24
N MET A 226 34.13 -35.78 3.96
CA MET A 226 34.53 -36.96 4.73
C MET A 226 34.66 -38.22 3.87
N GLU A 227 34.45 -38.15 2.54
CA GLU A 227 34.45 -39.31 1.61
C GLU A 227 33.50 -40.45 2.04
N ILE A 228 32.38 -40.08 2.66
CA ILE A 228 31.36 -41.04 3.10
C ILE A 228 30.32 -41.13 2.02
N ASP A 229 30.32 -42.21 1.23
CA ASP A 229 29.24 -42.51 0.30
C ASP A 229 27.98 -42.89 1.09
N ILE A 230 26.92 -42.12 0.89
CA ILE A 230 25.57 -42.45 1.39
C ILE A 230 24.93 -43.33 0.34
N ALA A 231 24.91 -44.63 0.57
CA ALA A 231 24.18 -45.61 -0.24
C ALA A 231 22.67 -45.52 0.02
#